data_da2a65afd62264f1bd0a10dad9a9c618
#
_entry.id   da2a65afd62264f1bd0a10dad9a9c618
#
_cell.length_a   1.000
_cell.length_b   1.000
_cell.length_c   1.000
_cell.angle_alpha   90.00
_cell.angle_beta   90.00
_cell.angle_gamma   90.00
#
_symmetry.space_group_name_H-M   'P 1'
#
loop_
_entity.id
_entity.type
_entity.pdbx_description
1 polymer ?
#
loop_
_entity_poly.entity_id
_entity_poly.type
_entity_poly.pdbx_seq_one_letter_code
_entity_poly.pdbx_strand_id
1 'polypeptide(L)'
;LITVCIPAQLTRGYYKRRSLDGVDAELVYAHVGFGAEAVDYRQAWETQRAVHGRRVLGEIPDCCLLLEHAPVYTAGKRTAVSDRPFGDPGAPVIDVDRGGKITWHGPGQLTAYPIVKLREPMDVVAYVRALEEAMIRVCAEFGLDAIRVEGRSGAWIPASAGRPERKVGAIGARVARGVTMHGLALNCDNDLSWFDRIVPCGIKDAGVTSLTAETGIPISVSDVTPLLERHLTTALGYRTWSRIHSVTPLVASAA
;
A
#
# COMPACT_ATOMS: atom_id res chain seq x y z
N LEU A 1 6.76 -13.78 -13.60
CA LEU A 1 7.17 -12.36 -13.42
C LEU A 1 6.37 -11.51 -14.41
N ILE A 2 5.23 -10.97 -13.95
CA ILE A 2 4.41 -10.09 -14.79
C ILE A 2 4.74 -8.66 -14.39
N THR A 3 5.50 -7.98 -15.25
CA THR A 3 5.70 -6.53 -15.19
C THR A 3 4.51 -5.89 -15.91
N VAL A 4 3.59 -5.27 -15.18
CA VAL A 4 2.42 -4.64 -15.78
C VAL A 4 2.76 -3.23 -16.23
N CYS A 5 2.94 -3.04 -17.54
CA CYS A 5 2.78 -1.76 -18.22
C CYS A 5 1.28 -1.62 -18.56
N ILE A 6 0.59 -0.60 -18.07
CA ILE A 6 -0.85 -0.40 -18.29
C ILE A 6 -1.05 0.37 -19.60
N PRO A 7 -1.72 -0.21 -20.63
CA PRO A 7 -2.09 0.54 -21.85
C PRO A 7 -3.27 1.49 -21.59
N ALA A 8 -3.28 2.60 -22.31
CA ALA A 8 -4.14 3.79 -22.17
C ALA A 8 -5.64 3.63 -22.42
N GLN A 9 -6.19 2.46 -22.69
CA GLN A 9 -7.52 2.34 -23.30
C GLN A 9 -8.65 1.74 -22.46
N LEU A 10 -8.54 1.68 -21.13
CA LEU A 10 -9.62 1.15 -20.27
C LEU A 10 -10.11 2.17 -19.23
N THR A 11 -10.60 3.32 -19.73
CA THR A 11 -11.38 4.28 -18.93
C THR A 11 -12.86 4.12 -19.20
N ARG A 12 -13.63 3.92 -18.14
CA ARG A 12 -15.09 3.81 -17.99
C ARG A 12 -15.69 2.42 -18.25
N GLY A 13 -16.08 1.75 -17.17
CA GLY A 13 -17.18 0.77 -17.24
C GLY A 13 -16.86 -0.67 -16.86
N TYR A 14 -15.79 -1.01 -16.18
CA TYR A 14 -15.46 -2.41 -15.89
C TYR A 14 -15.41 -2.80 -14.43
N TYR A 15 -16.32 -2.27 -13.60
CA TYR A 15 -16.64 -2.89 -12.31
C TYR A 15 -18.08 -3.39 -12.33
N LYS A 16 -18.41 -4.36 -13.18
CA LYS A 16 -19.59 -5.20 -12.97
C LYS A 16 -19.26 -6.11 -11.80
N ARG A 17 -19.85 -5.77 -10.63
CA ARG A 17 -19.90 -6.63 -9.46
C ARG A 17 -20.34 -8.03 -9.85
N ARG A 18 -19.42 -8.98 -10.02
CA ARG A 18 -19.78 -10.39 -9.91
C ARG A 18 -19.74 -10.72 -8.43
N SER A 19 -20.90 -10.93 -7.85
CA SER A 19 -21.08 -11.40 -6.48
C SER A 19 -20.26 -12.67 -6.27
N LEU A 20 -19.65 -12.73 -5.09
CA LEU A 20 -19.05 -13.95 -4.57
C LEU A 20 -20.20 -14.96 -4.31
N ASP A 21 -20.37 -15.95 -5.18
CA ASP A 21 -21.31 -17.01 -4.90
C ASP A 21 -20.83 -17.78 -3.68
N GLY A 22 -21.54 -17.62 -2.55
CA GLY A 22 -21.71 -18.65 -1.54
C GLY A 22 -20.86 -18.64 -0.28
N VAL A 23 -19.94 -17.69 -0.03
CA VAL A 23 -19.33 -17.54 1.32
C VAL A 23 -19.19 -16.05 1.62
N ASP A 24 -19.61 -15.60 2.80
CA ASP A 24 -19.31 -14.27 3.34
C ASP A 24 -17.80 -14.18 3.56
N ALA A 25 -17.07 -13.80 2.51
CA ALA A 25 -15.63 -13.70 2.57
C ALA A 25 -15.27 -12.51 3.46
N GLU A 26 -14.70 -12.78 4.60
CA GLU A 26 -14.19 -11.82 5.57
C GLU A 26 -12.73 -11.49 5.26
N LEU A 27 -12.34 -10.22 5.44
CA LEU A 27 -10.95 -9.79 5.42
C LEU A 27 -10.47 -9.54 6.86
N VAL A 28 -9.42 -10.23 7.29
CA VAL A 28 -8.88 -10.09 8.63
C VAL A 28 -7.78 -9.02 8.66
N TYR A 29 -7.97 -7.94 9.40
CA TYR A 29 -6.93 -6.94 9.63
C TYR A 29 -6.11 -7.28 10.87
N ALA A 30 -4.79 -7.37 10.72
CA ALA A 30 -3.85 -7.52 11.82
C ALA A 30 -3.12 -6.19 12.05
N HIS A 31 -3.31 -5.60 13.21
CA HIS A 31 -2.57 -4.44 13.68
C HIS A 31 -1.23 -4.92 14.25
N VAL A 32 -0.12 -4.62 13.55
CA VAL A 32 1.20 -5.19 13.86
C VAL A 32 2.03 -4.28 14.76
N GLY A 33 1.99 -2.95 14.50
CA GLY A 33 2.70 -1.98 15.32
C GLY A 33 2.58 -0.57 14.73
N PHE A 34 2.34 0.42 15.61
CA PHE A 34 2.14 1.82 15.26
C PHE A 34 2.84 2.74 16.24
N GLY A 35 3.20 3.94 15.80
CA GLY A 35 3.84 4.95 16.65
C GLY A 35 5.13 4.46 17.27
N ALA A 36 5.20 4.40 18.61
CA ALA A 36 6.37 3.91 19.32
C ALA A 36 6.69 2.42 19.07
N GLU A 37 5.71 1.66 18.59
CA GLU A 37 5.85 0.24 18.21
C GLU A 37 6.04 0.05 16.71
N ALA A 38 6.49 1.09 15.99
CA ALA A 38 6.78 1.02 14.57
C ALA A 38 7.76 -0.13 14.25
N VAL A 39 7.45 -0.88 13.20
CA VAL A 39 8.05 -2.19 12.94
C VAL A 39 9.28 -2.07 12.05
N ASP A 40 10.37 -2.76 12.38
CA ASP A 40 11.51 -2.95 11.48
C ASP A 40 11.05 -3.59 10.15
N TYR A 41 11.57 -3.07 9.04
CA TYR A 41 11.11 -3.51 7.72
C TYR A 41 11.43 -4.99 7.44
N ARG A 42 12.62 -5.48 7.85
CA ARG A 42 13.02 -6.88 7.60
C ARG A 42 12.13 -7.83 8.38
N GLN A 43 11.84 -7.49 9.65
CA GLN A 43 10.93 -8.25 10.49
C GLN A 43 9.52 -8.30 9.90
N ALA A 44 8.98 -7.16 9.44
CA ALA A 44 7.68 -7.10 8.78
C ALA A 44 7.67 -7.91 7.46
N TRP A 45 8.77 -7.91 6.71
CA TRP A 45 8.89 -8.67 5.48
C TRP A 45 8.96 -10.18 5.73
N GLU A 46 9.66 -10.63 6.76
CA GLU A 46 9.65 -12.03 7.20
C GLU A 46 8.25 -12.46 7.63
N THR A 47 7.56 -11.63 8.40
CA THR A 47 6.16 -11.85 8.78
C THR A 47 5.26 -11.99 7.55
N GLN A 48 5.38 -11.09 6.57
CA GLN A 48 4.63 -11.20 5.32
C GLN A 48 4.88 -12.53 4.60
N ARG A 49 6.14 -12.97 4.53
CA ARG A 49 6.49 -14.26 3.88
C ARG A 49 5.88 -15.46 4.59
N ALA A 50 5.90 -15.46 5.92
CA ALA A 50 5.28 -16.53 6.71
C ALA A 50 3.76 -16.57 6.49
N VAL A 51 3.08 -15.43 6.63
CA VAL A 51 1.63 -15.30 6.40
C VAL A 51 1.26 -15.67 4.95
N HIS A 52 2.03 -15.18 3.96
CA HIS A 52 1.84 -15.51 2.56
C HIS A 52 1.92 -17.04 2.32
N GLY A 53 2.94 -17.70 2.89
CA GLY A 53 3.10 -19.14 2.77
C GLY A 53 1.87 -19.90 3.26
N ARG A 54 1.35 -19.55 4.43
CA ARG A 54 0.15 -20.15 5.01
C ARG A 54 -1.11 -19.83 4.20
N ARG A 55 -1.24 -18.60 3.69
CA ARG A 55 -2.38 -18.26 2.82
C ARG A 55 -2.35 -19.02 1.51
N VAL A 56 -1.19 -19.25 0.92
CA VAL A 56 -1.04 -20.09 -0.28
C VAL A 56 -1.50 -21.52 -0.04
N LEU A 57 -1.24 -22.07 1.15
CA LEU A 57 -1.67 -23.42 1.56
C LEU A 57 -3.15 -23.48 1.94
N GLY A 58 -3.83 -22.33 2.07
CA GLY A 58 -5.24 -22.26 2.49
C GLY A 58 -5.45 -22.45 4.01
N GLU A 59 -4.37 -22.36 4.80
CA GLU A 59 -4.41 -22.55 6.26
C GLU A 59 -4.98 -21.35 7.02
N ILE A 60 -5.00 -20.19 6.40
CA ILE A 60 -5.51 -18.94 6.97
C ILE A 60 -6.40 -18.20 5.95
N PRO A 61 -7.34 -17.36 6.41
CA PRO A 61 -8.14 -16.50 5.54
C PRO A 61 -7.29 -15.43 4.84
N ASP A 62 -7.92 -14.69 3.93
CA ASP A 62 -7.37 -13.45 3.39
C ASP A 62 -7.19 -12.44 4.52
N CYS A 63 -6.05 -11.79 4.58
CA CYS A 63 -5.73 -10.85 5.64
C CYS A 63 -4.97 -9.62 5.12
N CYS A 64 -4.90 -8.59 5.95
CA CYS A 64 -4.12 -7.39 5.69
C CYS A 64 -3.34 -7.00 6.94
N LEU A 65 -2.02 -6.87 6.83
CA LEU A 65 -1.20 -6.36 7.91
C LEU A 65 -1.18 -4.83 7.83
N LEU A 66 -1.53 -4.16 8.93
CA LEU A 66 -1.49 -2.70 9.07
C LEU A 66 -0.41 -2.33 10.09
N LEU A 67 0.43 -1.38 9.71
CA LEU A 67 1.56 -0.96 10.53
C LEU A 67 2.14 0.40 10.11
N GLU A 68 2.99 0.95 10.95
CA GLU A 68 4.02 1.91 10.61
C GLU A 68 5.39 1.23 10.61
N HIS A 69 6.30 1.70 9.78
CA HIS A 69 7.69 1.25 9.82
C HIS A 69 8.58 2.20 10.62
N ALA A 70 9.65 1.68 11.23
CA ALA A 70 10.82 2.47 11.51
C ALA A 70 11.38 3.06 10.21
N PRO A 71 12.05 4.24 10.23
CA PRO A 71 12.55 4.89 9.02
C PRO A 71 13.39 3.97 8.13
N VAL A 72 13.00 3.82 6.86
CA VAL A 72 13.64 2.90 5.90
C VAL A 72 13.37 3.32 4.45
N TYR A 73 14.35 3.16 3.58
CA TYR A 73 14.18 3.19 2.13
C TYR A 73 14.06 1.78 1.58
N THR A 74 13.08 1.55 0.71
CA THR A 74 12.90 0.26 0.05
C THR A 74 13.07 0.40 -1.45
N ALA A 75 14.08 -0.27 -2.01
CA ALA A 75 14.40 -0.23 -3.44
C ALA A 75 13.72 -1.42 -4.14
N GLY A 76 12.65 -1.16 -4.87
CA GLY A 76 11.96 -2.17 -5.67
C GLY A 76 12.75 -2.55 -6.93
N LYS A 77 12.30 -3.58 -7.62
CA LYS A 77 13.01 -4.21 -8.77
C LYS A 77 13.35 -3.26 -9.93
N ARG A 78 12.66 -2.13 -10.05
CA ARG A 78 12.89 -1.14 -11.11
C ARG A 78 13.71 0.06 -10.66
N THR A 79 14.29 0.02 -9.46
CA THR A 79 15.13 1.09 -8.92
C THR A 79 16.44 1.16 -9.69
N ALA A 80 16.71 2.29 -10.35
CA ALA A 80 18.01 2.56 -10.94
C ALA A 80 18.99 3.07 -9.87
N VAL A 81 20.31 2.98 -10.17
CA VAL A 81 21.34 3.53 -9.28
C VAL A 81 21.12 5.03 -9.03
N SER A 82 20.75 5.77 -10.08
CA SER A 82 20.46 7.19 -10.01
C SER A 82 19.20 7.57 -9.20
N ASP A 83 18.34 6.61 -8.89
CA ASP A 83 17.14 6.85 -8.06
C ASP A 83 17.46 6.77 -6.57
N ARG A 84 18.60 6.15 -6.21
CA ARG A 84 19.02 5.90 -4.82
C ARG A 84 19.58 7.15 -4.17
N PRO A 85 19.53 7.24 -2.83
CA PRO A 85 20.13 8.36 -2.13
C PRO A 85 21.64 8.38 -2.35
N PHE A 86 22.19 9.60 -2.41
CA PHE A 86 23.62 9.85 -2.46
C PHE A 86 24.13 10.17 -1.05
N GLY A 87 25.23 9.53 -0.63
CA GLY A 87 25.77 9.69 0.71
C GLY A 87 24.99 8.93 1.79
N ASP A 88 25.03 9.43 3.03
CA ASP A 88 24.28 8.85 4.15
C ASP A 88 22.81 9.31 4.10
N PRO A 89 21.86 8.43 3.84
CA PRO A 89 20.44 8.78 3.82
C PRO A 89 19.81 8.91 5.22
N GLY A 90 20.53 8.61 6.30
CA GLY A 90 20.01 8.65 7.67
C GLY A 90 19.04 7.51 8.03
N ALA A 91 18.82 6.57 7.10
CA ALA A 91 18.01 5.37 7.31
C ALA A 91 18.50 4.23 6.39
N PRO A 92 18.28 2.96 6.75
CA PRO A 92 18.68 1.82 5.92
C PRO A 92 18.07 1.86 4.52
N VAL A 93 18.82 1.41 3.51
CA VAL A 93 18.31 1.15 2.15
C VAL A 93 18.25 -0.35 1.92
N ILE A 94 17.05 -0.90 1.69
CA ILE A 94 16.81 -2.33 1.56
C ILE A 94 16.32 -2.65 0.15
N ASP A 95 17.03 -3.56 -0.54
CA ASP A 95 16.54 -4.10 -1.81
C ASP A 95 15.43 -5.12 -1.57
N VAL A 96 14.31 -4.93 -2.29
CA VAL A 96 13.09 -5.70 -2.07
C VAL A 96 12.53 -6.27 -3.38
N ASP A 97 11.69 -7.30 -3.25
CA ASP A 97 11.16 -8.05 -4.38
C ASP A 97 9.78 -7.57 -4.88
N ARG A 98 9.32 -6.40 -4.41
CA ARG A 98 8.10 -5.75 -4.91
C ARG A 98 8.30 -5.07 -6.26
N GLY A 99 7.20 -4.77 -6.92
CA GLY A 99 7.16 -3.88 -8.08
C GLY A 99 7.51 -2.42 -7.69
N GLY A 100 7.75 -1.60 -8.71
CA GLY A 100 8.06 -0.18 -8.53
C GLY A 100 9.53 0.11 -8.29
N LYS A 101 9.81 1.38 -8.01
CA LYS A 101 11.13 1.94 -7.72
C LYS A 101 11.32 2.18 -6.23
N ILE A 102 12.35 2.95 -5.86
CA ILE A 102 12.64 3.31 -4.47
C ILE A 102 11.52 4.18 -3.88
N THR A 103 11.23 3.98 -2.62
CA THR A 103 10.38 4.83 -1.78
C THR A 103 10.90 4.83 -0.36
N TRP A 104 10.36 5.72 0.47
CA TRP A 104 10.61 5.75 1.90
C TRP A 104 9.39 5.28 2.68
N HIS A 105 9.62 4.68 3.85
CA HIS A 105 8.62 4.37 4.87
C HIS A 105 9.13 4.84 6.23
N GLY A 106 8.21 5.26 7.09
CA GLY A 106 8.54 5.69 8.44
C GLY A 106 7.31 6.17 9.23
N PRO A 107 7.52 6.70 10.43
CA PRO A 107 6.45 7.22 11.29
C PRO A 107 5.59 8.25 10.58
N GLY A 108 4.28 8.20 10.86
CA GLY A 108 3.29 9.05 10.20
C GLY A 108 2.83 8.56 8.82
N GLN A 109 3.33 7.42 8.35
CA GLN A 109 2.91 6.79 7.10
C GLN A 109 2.20 5.46 7.38
N LEU A 110 0.91 5.36 7.08
CA LEU A 110 0.17 4.11 7.21
C LEU A 110 0.55 3.15 6.08
N THR A 111 1.10 2.01 6.45
CA THR A 111 1.44 0.93 5.52
C THR A 111 0.44 -0.22 5.66
N ALA A 112 -0.08 -0.70 4.51
CA ALA A 112 -1.00 -1.82 4.43
C ALA A 112 -0.47 -2.90 3.48
N TYR A 113 -0.39 -4.12 3.97
CA TYR A 113 0.04 -5.31 3.22
C TYR A 113 -1.10 -6.32 3.10
N PRO A 114 -1.99 -6.19 2.09
CA PRO A 114 -3.00 -7.20 1.82
C PRO A 114 -2.33 -8.49 1.32
N ILE A 115 -2.60 -9.59 2.01
CA ILE A 115 -2.16 -10.94 1.67
C ILE A 115 -3.41 -11.72 1.33
N VAL A 116 -3.83 -11.58 0.07
CA VAL A 116 -5.12 -12.07 -0.43
C VAL A 116 -4.93 -12.98 -1.64
N LYS A 117 -5.78 -14.00 -1.74
CA LYS A 117 -5.82 -14.88 -2.91
C LYS A 117 -6.58 -14.19 -4.03
N LEU A 118 -5.90 -13.90 -5.14
CA LEU A 118 -6.55 -13.38 -6.33
C LEU A 118 -7.35 -14.50 -7.02
N ARG A 119 -8.48 -14.13 -7.61
CA ARG A 119 -9.33 -15.05 -8.37
C ARG A 119 -8.77 -15.30 -9.77
N GLU A 120 -9.09 -16.46 -10.30
CA GLU A 120 -8.79 -16.76 -11.70
C GLU A 120 -9.92 -16.28 -12.63
N PRO A 121 -9.60 -15.74 -13.81
CA PRO A 121 -8.25 -15.40 -14.26
C PRO A 121 -7.68 -14.22 -13.45
N MET A 122 -6.40 -14.32 -13.07
CA MET A 122 -5.76 -13.29 -12.22
C MET A 122 -5.67 -11.95 -12.93
N ASP A 123 -6.28 -10.92 -12.34
CA ASP A 123 -6.19 -9.54 -12.79
C ASP A 123 -5.42 -8.68 -11.77
N VAL A 124 -4.09 -8.61 -11.96
CA VAL A 124 -3.20 -7.82 -11.10
C VAL A 124 -3.46 -6.31 -11.29
N VAL A 125 -3.92 -5.90 -12.47
CA VAL A 125 -4.26 -4.49 -12.73
C VAL A 125 -5.49 -4.10 -11.93
N ALA A 126 -6.54 -4.94 -11.95
CA ALA A 126 -7.73 -4.71 -11.13
C ALA A 126 -7.41 -4.67 -9.63
N TYR A 127 -6.49 -5.53 -9.15
CA TYR A 127 -6.02 -5.47 -7.77
C TYR A 127 -5.34 -4.13 -7.45
N VAL A 128 -4.43 -3.64 -8.29
CA VAL A 128 -3.79 -2.32 -8.09
C VAL A 128 -4.84 -1.21 -8.11
N ARG A 129 -5.83 -1.27 -9.02
CA ARG A 129 -6.93 -0.31 -9.08
C ARG A 129 -7.81 -0.31 -7.83
N ALA A 130 -7.99 -1.47 -7.18
CA ALA A 130 -8.69 -1.57 -5.91
C ALA A 130 -7.90 -0.90 -4.77
N LEU A 131 -6.58 -1.05 -4.73
CA LEU A 131 -5.73 -0.35 -3.77
C LEU A 131 -5.77 1.17 -3.96
N GLU A 132 -5.72 1.64 -5.22
CA GLU A 132 -5.87 3.07 -5.54
C GLU A 132 -7.23 3.60 -5.11
N GLU A 133 -8.31 2.86 -5.40
CA GLU A 133 -9.67 3.23 -5.01
C GLU A 133 -9.80 3.41 -3.50
N ALA A 134 -9.23 2.48 -2.71
CA ALA A 134 -9.27 2.58 -1.26
C ALA A 134 -8.60 3.86 -0.76
N MET A 135 -7.41 4.19 -1.26
CA MET A 135 -6.69 5.42 -0.88
C MET A 135 -7.43 6.69 -1.33
N ILE A 136 -7.97 6.70 -2.55
CA ILE A 136 -8.76 7.84 -3.08
C ILE A 136 -9.99 8.09 -2.21
N ARG A 137 -10.68 7.03 -1.78
CA ARG A 137 -11.84 7.18 -0.89
C ARG A 137 -11.46 7.66 0.51
N VAL A 138 -10.30 7.21 1.03
CA VAL A 138 -9.76 7.76 2.29
C VAL A 138 -9.48 9.25 2.14
N CYS A 139 -8.86 9.69 1.05
CA CYS A 139 -8.62 11.12 0.78
C CYS A 139 -9.93 11.92 0.75
N ALA A 140 -10.98 11.37 0.15
CA ALA A 140 -12.30 12.02 0.07
C ALA A 140 -12.96 12.22 1.45
N GLU A 141 -12.70 11.35 2.44
CA GLU A 141 -13.19 11.54 3.83
C GLU A 141 -12.62 12.83 4.48
N PHE A 142 -11.49 13.30 3.97
CA PHE A 142 -10.83 14.54 4.41
C PHE A 142 -11.03 15.71 3.41
N GLY A 143 -11.98 15.58 2.47
CA GLY A 143 -12.29 16.61 1.49
C GLY A 143 -11.25 16.80 0.38
N LEU A 144 -10.39 15.80 0.15
CA LEU A 144 -9.36 15.84 -0.89
C LEU A 144 -9.79 15.05 -2.12
N ASP A 145 -9.82 15.71 -3.28
CA ASP A 145 -10.13 15.09 -4.58
C ASP A 145 -8.90 14.38 -5.17
N ALA A 146 -8.52 13.26 -4.55
CA ALA A 146 -7.42 12.46 -5.07
C ALA A 146 -7.82 11.71 -6.35
N ILE A 147 -6.85 11.55 -7.26
CA ILE A 147 -7.05 10.96 -8.60
C ILE A 147 -6.07 9.83 -8.88
N ARG A 148 -6.35 9.09 -9.95
CA ARG A 148 -5.37 8.22 -10.63
C ARG A 148 -4.68 9.01 -11.71
N VAL A 149 -3.36 8.80 -11.86
CA VAL A 149 -2.57 9.34 -12.97
C VAL A 149 -2.19 8.20 -13.90
N GLU A 150 -2.41 8.38 -15.18
CA GLU A 150 -2.11 7.35 -16.17
C GLU A 150 -0.62 6.98 -16.18
N GLY A 151 -0.32 5.67 -16.20
CA GLY A 151 1.06 5.17 -16.14
C GLY A 151 1.76 5.28 -14.78
N ARG A 152 1.12 5.89 -13.77
CA ARG A 152 1.70 6.16 -12.45
C ARG A 152 0.81 5.60 -11.34
N SER A 153 1.05 4.37 -10.89
CA SER A 153 0.27 3.76 -9.79
C SER A 153 0.35 4.57 -8.49
N GLY A 154 -0.74 4.56 -7.74
CA GLY A 154 -0.90 5.26 -6.47
C GLY A 154 -2.07 6.23 -6.46
N ALA A 155 -2.24 6.96 -5.34
CA ALA A 155 -3.20 8.05 -5.21
C ALA A 155 -2.47 9.39 -5.31
N TRP A 156 -3.07 10.32 -6.07
CA TRP A 156 -2.43 11.57 -6.42
C TRP A 156 -3.35 12.75 -6.15
N ILE A 157 -2.80 13.84 -5.64
CA ILE A 157 -3.47 15.13 -5.60
C ILE A 157 -3.16 15.86 -6.91
N PRO A 158 -4.16 16.33 -7.64
CA PRO A 158 -3.97 16.98 -8.92
C PRO A 158 -3.16 18.28 -8.81
N ALA A 159 -2.57 18.70 -9.92
CA ALA A 159 -1.89 19.98 -9.99
C ALA A 159 -2.85 21.11 -9.64
N SER A 160 -2.42 22.02 -8.79
CA SER A 160 -3.24 23.15 -8.32
C SER A 160 -2.40 24.30 -7.79
N ALA A 161 -2.85 25.52 -7.95
CA ALA A 161 -2.22 26.73 -7.40
C ALA A 161 -0.68 26.82 -7.67
N GLY A 162 -0.25 26.45 -8.87
CA GLY A 162 1.17 26.46 -9.26
C GLY A 162 2.02 25.31 -8.73
N ARG A 163 1.42 24.36 -7.98
CA ARG A 163 2.09 23.12 -7.56
C ARG A 163 1.80 21.99 -8.56
N PRO A 164 2.80 21.15 -8.89
CA PRO A 164 2.60 19.99 -9.77
C PRO A 164 1.70 18.93 -9.11
N GLU A 165 1.37 17.87 -9.85
CA GLU A 165 0.77 16.67 -9.27
C GLU A 165 1.63 16.13 -8.14
N ARG A 166 0.99 15.66 -7.05
CA ARG A 166 1.68 15.21 -5.83
C ARG A 166 1.13 13.86 -5.39
N LYS A 167 2.02 12.90 -5.16
CA LYS A 167 1.64 11.59 -4.69
C LYS A 167 1.37 11.61 -3.19
N VAL A 168 0.15 11.27 -2.78
CA VAL A 168 -0.24 11.10 -1.38
C VAL A 168 -0.15 9.64 -0.94
N GLY A 169 -0.30 8.69 -1.87
CA GLY A 169 -0.20 7.27 -1.58
C GLY A 169 0.53 6.49 -2.68
N ALA A 170 1.42 5.59 -2.26
CA ALA A 170 2.23 4.76 -3.14
C ALA A 170 1.74 3.30 -3.14
N ILE A 171 1.95 2.59 -4.25
CA ILE A 171 1.67 1.16 -4.38
C ILE A 171 2.91 0.44 -4.91
N GLY A 172 3.26 -0.65 -4.23
CA GLY A 172 4.29 -1.56 -4.68
C GLY A 172 3.93 -2.98 -4.26
N ALA A 173 3.28 -3.73 -5.14
CA ALA A 173 2.81 -5.08 -4.85
C ALA A 173 3.61 -6.16 -5.59
N ARG A 174 3.50 -7.39 -5.12
CA ARG A 174 3.96 -8.62 -5.75
C ARG A 174 2.86 -9.66 -5.67
N VAL A 175 2.72 -10.49 -6.70
CA VAL A 175 1.86 -11.68 -6.67
C VAL A 175 2.73 -12.91 -6.90
N ALA A 176 2.59 -13.90 -6.03
CA ALA A 176 3.27 -15.18 -6.14
C ALA A 176 2.31 -16.31 -5.77
N ARG A 177 2.24 -17.34 -6.60
CA ARG A 177 1.31 -18.47 -6.42
C ARG A 177 -0.15 -18.03 -6.22
N GLY A 178 -0.56 -16.95 -6.92
CA GLY A 178 -1.91 -16.39 -6.85
C GLY A 178 -2.23 -15.60 -5.60
N VAL A 179 -1.28 -15.39 -4.67
CA VAL A 179 -1.45 -14.62 -3.43
C VAL A 179 -0.58 -13.36 -3.48
N THR A 180 -1.12 -12.26 -2.99
CA THR A 180 -0.46 -10.94 -2.97
C THR A 180 0.51 -10.81 -1.80
N MET A 181 1.50 -9.94 -1.95
CA MET A 181 2.44 -9.48 -0.92
C MET A 181 2.75 -8.01 -1.14
N HIS A 182 3.31 -7.35 -0.12
CA HIS A 182 3.48 -5.91 -0.07
C HIS A 182 2.11 -5.24 -0.27
N GLY A 183 2.04 -4.01 -0.80
CA GLY A 183 0.75 -3.37 -0.95
C GLY A 183 0.84 -1.87 -1.16
N LEU A 184 0.32 -1.10 -0.23
CA LEU A 184 0.24 0.36 -0.31
C LEU A 184 0.87 1.03 0.93
N ALA A 185 1.22 2.31 0.74
CA ALA A 185 1.62 3.21 1.80
C ALA A 185 0.94 4.57 1.57
N LEU A 186 0.22 5.07 2.58
CA LEU A 186 -0.50 6.33 2.56
C LEU A 186 0.15 7.32 3.52
N ASN A 187 0.57 8.47 3.01
CA ASN A 187 1.18 9.52 3.79
C ASN A 187 0.10 10.25 4.60
N CYS A 188 0.15 10.15 5.93
CA CYS A 188 -0.80 10.82 6.84
C CYS A 188 -0.21 12.15 7.34
N ASP A 189 0.78 12.09 8.23
CA ASP A 189 1.47 13.24 8.84
C ASP A 189 3.00 13.08 8.89
N ASN A 190 3.54 12.16 8.11
CA ASN A 190 4.97 11.88 8.07
C ASN A 190 5.79 13.08 7.56
N ASP A 191 7.04 13.18 8.01
CA ASP A 191 8.02 14.14 7.49
C ASP A 191 8.34 13.85 6.02
N LEU A 192 7.96 14.76 5.13
CA LEU A 192 8.14 14.62 3.69
C LEU A 192 9.58 14.88 3.24
N SER A 193 10.44 15.49 4.06
CA SER A 193 11.84 15.77 3.73
C SER A 193 12.67 14.50 3.47
N TRP A 194 12.22 13.36 3.97
CA TRP A 194 12.84 12.07 3.66
C TRP A 194 12.80 11.72 2.17
N PHE A 195 11.80 12.20 1.44
CA PHE A 195 11.69 11.95 -0.01
C PHE A 195 12.64 12.80 -0.84
N ASP A 196 13.18 13.90 -0.31
CA ASP A 196 14.15 14.78 -1.01
C ASP A 196 15.49 14.09 -1.25
N ARG A 197 15.77 12.99 -0.56
CA ARG A 197 17.02 12.22 -0.65
C ARG A 197 17.02 11.16 -1.74
N ILE A 198 15.89 10.97 -2.42
CA ILE A 198 15.70 9.97 -3.47
C ILE A 198 14.97 10.59 -4.66
N VAL A 199 14.94 9.90 -5.81
CA VAL A 199 14.00 10.21 -6.88
C VAL A 199 12.76 9.31 -6.68
N PRO A 200 11.72 9.78 -5.96
CA PRO A 200 10.61 8.93 -5.55
C PRO A 200 9.89 8.36 -6.77
N CYS A 201 9.74 7.04 -6.82
CA CYS A 201 9.12 6.34 -7.95
C CYS A 201 9.79 6.63 -9.31
N GLY A 202 10.98 7.29 -9.34
CA GLY A 202 11.67 7.73 -10.55
C GLY A 202 10.95 8.84 -11.32
N ILE A 203 10.08 9.59 -10.65
CA ILE A 203 9.29 10.67 -11.24
C ILE A 203 9.92 11.99 -10.83
N LYS A 204 10.50 12.70 -11.81
CA LYS A 204 11.21 13.96 -11.57
C LYS A 204 10.31 15.19 -11.64
N ASP A 205 9.14 15.05 -12.22
CA ASP A 205 8.19 16.11 -12.56
C ASP A 205 6.95 16.14 -11.67
N ALA A 206 6.95 15.39 -10.57
CA ALA A 206 5.84 15.34 -9.62
C ALA A 206 6.37 15.35 -8.17
N GLY A 207 5.58 15.93 -7.27
CA GLY A 207 5.88 16.00 -5.84
C GLY A 207 5.40 14.79 -5.05
N VAL A 208 5.72 14.82 -3.76
CA VAL A 208 5.14 13.95 -2.73
C VAL A 208 4.39 14.85 -1.74
N THR A 209 3.30 14.35 -1.18
CA THR A 209 2.50 15.08 -0.19
C THR A 209 1.93 14.11 0.86
N SER A 210 1.26 14.66 1.88
CA SER A 210 0.53 13.90 2.91
C SER A 210 -0.86 14.50 3.12
N LEU A 211 -1.74 13.75 3.80
CA LEU A 211 -3.07 14.23 4.15
C LEU A 211 -2.99 15.52 4.97
N THR A 212 -2.13 15.56 5.99
CA THR A 212 -1.89 16.76 6.81
C THR A 212 -1.39 17.94 5.98
N ALA A 213 -0.44 17.74 5.06
CA ALA A 213 0.10 18.82 4.23
C ALA A 213 -0.91 19.41 3.25
N GLU A 214 -1.87 18.62 2.77
CA GLU A 214 -2.90 19.10 1.83
C GLU A 214 -4.09 19.75 2.53
N THR A 215 -4.47 19.27 3.72
CA THR A 215 -5.62 19.80 4.46
C THR A 215 -5.25 20.95 5.39
N GLY A 216 -4.00 21.02 5.82
CA GLY A 216 -3.56 21.93 6.89
C GLY A 216 -4.04 21.52 8.29
N ILE A 217 -4.63 20.35 8.44
CA ILE A 217 -5.13 19.80 9.70
C ILE A 217 -4.31 18.57 10.05
N PRO A 218 -3.83 18.39 11.30
CA PRO A 218 -3.14 17.16 11.70
C PRO A 218 -4.04 15.93 11.50
N ILE A 219 -3.58 14.98 10.67
CA ILE A 219 -4.29 13.74 10.37
C ILE A 219 -3.31 12.60 10.64
N SER A 220 -3.48 11.93 11.77
CA SER A 220 -2.60 10.86 12.21
C SER A 220 -2.91 9.52 11.53
N VAL A 221 -1.98 8.57 11.64
CA VAL A 221 -2.21 7.18 11.21
C VAL A 221 -3.41 6.56 11.92
N SER A 222 -3.64 6.88 13.20
CA SER A 222 -4.79 6.39 13.96
C SER A 222 -6.15 6.88 13.43
N ASP A 223 -6.21 8.10 12.89
CA ASP A 223 -7.43 8.65 12.28
C ASP A 223 -7.73 7.95 10.95
N VAL A 224 -6.69 7.59 10.21
CA VAL A 224 -6.79 7.02 8.86
C VAL A 224 -7.04 5.51 8.88
N THR A 225 -6.51 4.79 9.87
CA THR A 225 -6.57 3.32 9.92
C THR A 225 -7.99 2.76 9.78
N PRO A 226 -9.02 3.19 10.55
CA PRO A 226 -10.37 2.65 10.43
C PRO A 226 -11.04 3.00 9.08
N LEU A 227 -10.67 4.12 8.47
CA LEU A 227 -11.16 4.52 7.16
C LEU A 227 -10.56 3.63 6.07
N LEU A 228 -9.25 3.36 6.15
CA LEU A 228 -8.59 2.48 5.19
C LEU A 228 -9.14 1.05 5.27
N GLU A 229 -9.37 0.51 6.46
CA GLU A 229 -9.99 -0.82 6.63
C GLU A 229 -11.35 -0.90 5.92
N ARG A 230 -12.22 0.07 6.15
CA ARG A 230 -13.54 0.12 5.52
C ARG A 230 -13.47 0.19 4.00
N HIS A 231 -12.67 1.11 3.48
CA HIS A 231 -12.59 1.35 2.04
C HIS A 231 -11.82 0.24 1.32
N LEU A 232 -10.78 -0.30 1.93
CA LEU A 232 -10.00 -1.40 1.35
C LEU A 232 -10.82 -2.71 1.31
N THR A 233 -11.59 -3.01 2.38
CA THR A 233 -12.54 -4.12 2.40
C THR A 233 -13.51 -4.04 1.21
N THR A 234 -14.14 -2.88 1.04
CA THR A 234 -15.09 -2.66 -0.07
C THR A 234 -14.42 -2.73 -1.43
N ALA A 235 -13.25 -2.11 -1.59
CA ALA A 235 -12.52 -2.06 -2.85
C ALA A 235 -12.00 -3.44 -3.30
N LEU A 236 -11.61 -4.30 -2.37
CA LEU A 236 -11.21 -5.69 -2.61
C LEU A 236 -12.41 -6.64 -2.79
N GLY A 237 -13.64 -6.16 -2.58
CA GLY A 237 -14.86 -6.94 -2.80
C GLY A 237 -15.32 -7.80 -1.62
N TYR A 238 -14.79 -7.56 -0.42
CA TYR A 238 -15.26 -8.21 0.81
C TYR A 238 -16.49 -7.51 1.37
N ARG A 239 -17.31 -8.22 2.13
CA ARG A 239 -18.53 -7.68 2.78
C ARG A 239 -18.32 -7.36 4.25
N THR A 240 -17.46 -8.13 4.90
CA THR A 240 -17.18 -8.03 6.33
C THR A 240 -15.67 -8.01 6.59
N TRP A 241 -15.29 -7.52 7.73
CA TRP A 241 -13.91 -7.61 8.22
C TRP A 241 -13.91 -7.76 9.74
N SER A 242 -12.81 -8.29 10.25
CA SER A 242 -12.48 -8.32 11.68
C SER A 242 -11.08 -7.78 11.92
N ARG A 243 -10.79 -7.51 13.20
CA ARG A 243 -9.46 -7.04 13.66
C ARG A 243 -8.86 -8.00 14.63
N ILE A 244 -7.56 -8.18 14.52
CA ILE A 244 -6.72 -8.83 15.52
C ILE A 244 -5.57 -7.87 15.87
N HIS A 245 -5.18 -7.86 17.15
CA HIS A 245 -4.12 -6.99 17.67
C HIS A 245 -2.78 -7.71 17.81
N SER A 246 -2.63 -8.83 17.14
CA SER A 246 -1.39 -9.59 17.05
C SER A 246 -1.36 -10.39 15.76
N VAL A 247 -0.20 -10.48 15.15
CA VAL A 247 0.02 -11.32 13.96
C VAL A 247 0.20 -12.80 14.33
N THR A 248 0.38 -13.12 15.62
CA THR A 248 0.63 -14.48 16.11
C THR A 248 -0.34 -15.54 15.54
N PRO A 249 -1.68 -15.32 15.51
CA PRO A 249 -2.60 -16.31 14.94
C PRO A 249 -2.37 -16.58 13.44
N LEU A 250 -1.79 -15.61 12.72
CA LEU A 250 -1.53 -15.72 11.29
C LEU A 250 -0.20 -16.41 10.97
N VAL A 251 0.76 -16.44 11.91
CA VAL A 251 2.09 -17.04 11.71
C VAL A 251 2.29 -18.36 12.46
N ALA A 252 1.56 -18.61 13.56
CA ALA A 252 1.65 -19.85 14.31
C ALA A 252 1.12 -21.03 13.47
N SER A 253 1.89 -22.13 13.38
CA SER A 253 1.38 -23.39 12.83
C SER A 253 0.23 -23.90 13.70
N ALA A 254 -0.79 -24.52 13.08
CA ALA A 254 -1.73 -25.34 13.84
C ALA A 254 -0.92 -26.49 14.50
N ALA A 255 -1.01 -26.55 15.83
CA ALA A 255 -0.36 -27.61 16.61
C ALA A 255 -0.96 -28.97 16.30
#